data_0b7ed240392178d4761c1c60db0ce35d
#
_entry.id   0b7ed240392178d4761c1c60db0ce35d
#
_cell.length_a   1.000
_cell.length_b   1.000
_cell.length_c   1.000
_cell.angle_alpha   90.00
_cell.angle_beta   90.00
_cell.angle_gamma   90.00
#
_symmetry.space_group_name_H-M   'P 1'
#
loop_
_entity.id
_entity.type
_entity.pdbx_description
1 polymer ?
#
loop_
_entity_poly.entity_id
_entity_poly.type
_entity_poly.pdbx_seq_one_letter_code
_entity_poly.pdbx_strand_id
1 'polypeptide(L)'
;ILTGLENIPPPRQLEILPYILGGKQLGSVTENTGSLGVDMEYGLSTNSAASIAINPDFGQVEADPSILNLTAFETFYPEKRPFFVEGGSFFTPQFGEEIESWLEGSFTLAPIRLFHSRRIGRAPSYFSPSDGTVVSSPDATTILGATKVLGKTTSGISYGFIESLTNEEYGTLEINDGENVKRENFLIEPKTNYF
;
A
#
# COMPACT_ATOMS: atom_id res chain seq x y z
N ILE A 1 45.51 11.97 2.92
CA ILE A 1 45.04 11.55 1.56
C ILE A 1 45.06 10.04 1.61
N LEU A 2 43.87 9.41 1.54
CA LEU A 2 43.70 7.98 1.39
C LEU A 2 44.00 7.62 -0.09
N THR A 3 45.06 6.85 -0.33
CA THR A 3 45.44 6.33 -1.64
C THR A 3 45.37 4.82 -1.60
N GLY A 4 44.97 4.19 -2.72
CA GLY A 4 44.91 2.71 -2.84
C GLY A 4 43.53 2.10 -2.71
N LEU A 5 42.45 2.88 -2.69
CA LEU A 5 41.07 2.40 -2.72
C LEU A 5 40.56 2.35 -4.18
N GLU A 6 41.24 1.54 -5.01
CA GLU A 6 40.82 1.32 -6.39
C GLU A 6 40.10 -0.04 -6.50
N ASN A 7 38.98 -0.06 -7.25
CA ASN A 7 38.22 -1.28 -7.56
C ASN A 7 37.67 -2.07 -6.36
N ILE A 8 37.14 -1.40 -5.36
CA ILE A 8 36.41 -2.08 -4.31
C ILE A 8 35.05 -2.50 -4.90
N PRO A 9 34.80 -3.80 -5.06
CA PRO A 9 33.46 -4.24 -5.50
C PRO A 9 32.45 -3.85 -4.43
N PRO A 10 31.29 -3.30 -4.81
CA PRO A 10 30.25 -3.02 -3.84
C PRO A 10 29.86 -4.32 -3.12
N PRO A 11 29.69 -4.29 -1.80
CA PRO A 11 29.19 -5.45 -1.10
C PRO A 11 27.80 -5.81 -1.68
N ARG A 12 27.60 -7.06 -2.05
CA ARG A 12 26.27 -7.58 -2.34
C ARG A 12 25.54 -7.64 -1.02
N GLN A 13 24.72 -6.66 -0.76
CA GLN A 13 23.90 -6.63 0.44
C GLN A 13 22.64 -7.44 0.14
N LEU A 14 22.47 -8.54 0.85
CA LEU A 14 21.24 -9.28 0.96
C LEU A 14 20.81 -9.19 2.41
N GLU A 15 19.68 -8.56 2.66
CA GLU A 15 19.02 -8.48 3.94
C GLU A 15 17.73 -9.27 3.89
N ILE A 16 17.47 -10.08 4.90
CA ILE A 16 16.24 -10.87 5.02
C ILE A 16 15.74 -10.70 6.44
N LEU A 17 14.55 -10.15 6.58
CA LEU A 17 13.90 -9.83 7.85
C LEU A 17 12.60 -10.63 7.97
N PRO A 18 12.66 -11.87 8.48
CA PRO A 18 11.45 -12.60 8.83
C PRO A 18 10.83 -12.02 10.11
N TYR A 19 9.50 -11.99 10.16
CA TYR A 19 8.77 -11.57 11.36
C TYR A 19 7.55 -12.43 11.62
N ILE A 20 7.19 -12.50 12.89
CA ILE A 20 5.97 -13.15 13.36
C ILE A 20 5.26 -12.13 14.24
N LEU A 21 3.98 -11.94 13.98
CA LEU A 21 3.11 -11.09 14.76
C LEU A 21 2.00 -11.93 15.37
N GLY A 22 1.68 -11.64 16.61
CA GLY A 22 0.56 -12.26 17.31
C GLY A 22 -0.25 -11.17 18.01
N GLY A 23 -1.55 -11.20 17.84
CA GLY A 23 -2.47 -10.24 18.44
C GLY A 23 -3.67 -10.93 19.06
N LYS A 24 -4.30 -10.23 19.99
CA LYS A 24 -5.56 -10.63 20.57
C LYS A 24 -6.52 -9.45 20.52
N GLN A 25 -7.53 -9.56 19.70
CA GLN A 25 -8.58 -8.56 19.65
C GLN A 25 -9.58 -8.81 20.75
N LEU A 26 -9.71 -7.84 21.66
CA LEU A 26 -10.64 -7.88 22.78
C LEU A 26 -11.90 -7.10 22.38
N GLY A 27 -12.95 -7.84 22.03
CA GLY A 27 -14.26 -7.29 21.67
C GLY A 27 -15.37 -8.17 22.23
N SER A 28 -16.57 -8.05 21.67
CA SER A 28 -17.71 -8.94 21.99
C SER A 28 -17.43 -10.41 21.62
N VAL A 29 -16.53 -10.63 20.66
CA VAL A 29 -15.91 -11.93 20.37
C VAL A 29 -14.40 -11.74 20.45
N THR A 30 -13.74 -12.60 21.22
CA THR A 30 -12.29 -12.57 21.34
C THR A 30 -11.68 -13.37 20.18
N GLU A 31 -10.94 -12.71 19.31
CA GLU A 31 -10.23 -13.35 18.20
C GLU A 31 -8.72 -13.27 18.43
N ASN A 32 -8.03 -14.39 18.19
CA ASN A 32 -6.58 -14.41 18.14
C ASN A 32 -6.17 -14.21 16.69
N THR A 33 -5.34 -13.21 16.45
CA THR A 33 -4.78 -12.94 15.12
C THR A 33 -3.30 -13.30 15.13
N GLY A 34 -2.84 -13.90 14.05
CA GLY A 34 -1.43 -14.22 13.86
C GLY A 34 -1.03 -13.96 12.41
N SER A 35 0.11 -13.35 12.21
CA SER A 35 0.68 -13.09 10.90
C SER A 35 2.14 -13.50 10.87
N LEU A 36 2.56 -14.06 9.74
CA LEU A 36 3.93 -14.44 9.44
C LEU A 36 4.31 -13.79 8.11
N GLY A 37 5.41 -13.07 8.07
CA GLY A 37 5.87 -12.43 6.84
C GLY A 37 7.38 -12.37 6.75
N VAL A 38 7.87 -11.90 5.60
CA VAL A 38 9.29 -11.70 5.35
C VAL A 38 9.49 -10.52 4.43
N ASP A 39 10.42 -9.64 4.81
CA ASP A 39 10.93 -8.58 3.97
C ASP A 39 12.35 -8.95 3.53
N MET A 40 12.66 -8.66 2.28
CA MET A 40 13.95 -8.97 1.66
C MET A 40 14.41 -7.74 0.86
N GLU A 41 15.66 -7.37 1.03
CA GLU A 41 16.32 -6.36 0.22
C GLU A 41 17.58 -6.94 -0.40
N TYR A 42 17.74 -6.71 -1.70
CA TYR A 42 18.89 -7.18 -2.47
C TYR A 42 19.49 -6.06 -3.31
N GLY A 43 20.75 -5.74 -3.05
CA GLY A 43 21.54 -4.82 -3.87
C GLY A 43 21.88 -5.43 -5.23
N LEU A 44 21.23 -4.99 -6.30
CA LEU A 44 21.48 -5.44 -7.67
C LEU A 44 22.78 -4.86 -8.21
N SER A 45 23.07 -3.61 -7.86
CA SER A 45 24.31 -2.89 -8.23
C SER A 45 24.60 -1.80 -7.20
N THR A 46 25.66 -1.02 -7.41
CA THR A 46 25.96 0.19 -6.59
C THR A 46 24.81 1.20 -6.54
N ASN A 47 23.98 1.24 -7.56
CA ASN A 47 22.96 2.26 -7.74
C ASN A 47 21.56 1.65 -7.96
N SER A 48 21.36 0.37 -7.65
CA SER A 48 20.09 -0.32 -7.87
C SER A 48 19.85 -1.35 -6.80
N ALA A 49 18.62 -1.40 -6.30
CA ALA A 49 18.17 -2.36 -5.30
C ALA A 49 16.80 -2.94 -5.67
N ALA A 50 16.57 -4.17 -5.24
CA ALA A 50 15.27 -4.83 -5.30
C ALA A 50 14.80 -5.10 -3.87
N SER A 51 13.58 -4.73 -3.57
CA SER A 51 12.92 -5.02 -2.30
C SER A 51 11.70 -5.91 -2.55
N ILE A 52 11.51 -6.92 -1.72
CA ILE A 52 10.41 -7.88 -1.79
C ILE A 52 9.81 -7.96 -0.39
N ALA A 53 8.49 -7.86 -0.32
CA ALA A 53 7.73 -8.08 0.91
C ALA A 53 6.71 -9.20 0.67
N ILE A 54 6.70 -10.20 1.51
CA ILE A 54 5.74 -11.32 1.47
C ILE A 54 4.90 -11.26 2.72
N ASN A 55 3.58 -11.21 2.52
CA ASN A 55 2.60 -11.05 3.58
C ASN A 55 2.97 -9.89 4.54
N PRO A 56 3.23 -8.67 4.01
CA PRO A 56 3.66 -7.55 4.83
C PRO A 56 2.57 -7.16 5.81
N ASP A 57 2.94 -7.06 7.08
CA ASP A 57 2.04 -6.54 8.11
C ASP A 57 2.35 -5.06 8.36
N PHE A 58 1.38 -4.23 8.09
CA PHE A 58 1.42 -2.80 8.36
C PHE A 58 0.60 -2.41 9.61
N GLY A 59 0.26 -3.37 10.47
CA GLY A 59 -0.52 -3.15 11.69
C GLY A 59 0.15 -2.21 12.71
N GLN A 60 1.46 -2.00 12.60
CA GLN A 60 2.19 -1.02 13.41
C GLN A 60 2.11 0.41 12.86
N VAL A 61 1.58 0.58 11.67
CA VAL A 61 1.41 1.91 11.07
C VAL A 61 0.20 2.57 11.68
N GLU A 62 0.40 3.78 12.19
CA GLU A 62 -0.69 4.58 12.76
C GLU A 62 -1.86 4.69 11.78
N ALA A 63 -3.06 4.39 12.24
CA ALA A 63 -4.28 4.49 11.45
C ALA A 63 -4.47 5.92 10.92
N ASP A 64 -5.00 6.03 9.72
CA ASP A 64 -5.33 7.33 9.15
C ASP A 64 -6.48 7.97 9.94
N PRO A 65 -6.46 9.31 10.10
CA PRO A 65 -7.55 10.00 10.77
C PRO A 65 -8.87 9.78 10.01
N SER A 66 -9.93 9.49 10.75
CA SER A 66 -11.27 9.40 10.17
C SER A 66 -11.72 10.78 9.71
N ILE A 67 -11.74 11.03 8.41
CA ILE A 67 -12.20 12.26 7.79
C ILE A 67 -13.46 11.97 6.99
N LEU A 68 -14.54 12.70 7.29
CA LEU A 68 -15.74 12.67 6.46
C LEU A 68 -15.48 13.47 5.18
N ASN A 69 -15.19 12.77 4.09
CA ASN A 69 -15.00 13.38 2.77
C ASN A 69 -16.37 13.58 2.09
N LEU A 70 -16.85 14.81 2.07
CA LEU A 70 -18.10 15.22 1.39
C LEU A 70 -17.85 15.69 -0.05
N THR A 71 -16.62 15.59 -0.54
CA THR A 71 -16.25 16.01 -1.90
C THR A 71 -16.24 14.83 -2.86
N ALA A 72 -16.32 15.10 -4.16
CA ALA A 72 -16.17 14.07 -5.20
C ALA A 72 -14.70 13.67 -5.44
N PHE A 73 -13.74 14.25 -4.72
CA PHE A 73 -12.32 13.99 -4.89
C PHE A 73 -11.81 13.01 -3.85
N GLU A 74 -10.91 12.13 -4.26
CA GLU A 74 -10.23 11.21 -3.36
C GLU A 74 -9.38 11.97 -2.33
N THR A 75 -9.45 11.55 -1.06
CA THR A 75 -8.57 12.08 -0.02
C THR A 75 -7.21 11.40 -0.10
N PHE A 76 -6.15 12.18 -0.25
CA PHE A 76 -4.79 11.68 -0.30
C PHE A 76 -4.16 11.70 1.09
N TYR A 77 -3.92 10.54 1.65
CA TYR A 77 -3.15 10.38 2.88
C TYR A 77 -1.67 10.19 2.58
N PRO A 78 -0.77 10.71 3.44
CA PRO A 78 0.65 10.42 3.31
C PRO A 78 0.91 8.93 3.50
N GLU A 79 1.83 8.39 2.72
CA GLU A 79 2.25 6.99 2.91
C GLU A 79 3.10 6.88 4.18
N LYS A 80 2.84 5.87 4.99
CA LYS A 80 3.53 5.61 6.26
C LYS A 80 4.18 4.22 6.31
N ARG A 81 3.80 3.33 5.39
CA ARG A 81 4.31 1.96 5.35
C ARG A 81 5.73 1.95 4.79
N PRO A 82 6.73 1.43 5.54
CA PRO A 82 8.15 1.54 5.18
C PRO A 82 8.46 1.10 3.76
N PHE A 83 7.91 -0.04 3.33
CA PHE A 83 8.10 -0.56 1.98
C PHE A 83 7.72 0.43 0.88
N PHE A 84 6.63 1.18 1.05
CA PHE A 84 6.14 2.14 0.04
C PHE A 84 6.73 3.55 0.22
N VAL A 85 7.19 3.89 1.43
CA VAL A 85 7.84 5.18 1.70
C VAL A 85 9.22 5.23 1.06
N GLU A 86 9.97 4.14 1.19
CA GLU A 86 11.30 4.03 0.64
C GLU A 86 11.28 4.14 -0.89
N GLY A 87 12.00 5.14 -1.43
CA GLY A 87 12.01 5.44 -2.85
C GLY A 87 10.69 5.93 -3.42
N GLY A 88 9.74 6.35 -2.59
CA GLY A 88 8.42 6.85 -3.02
C GLY A 88 8.49 7.99 -4.02
N SER A 89 9.56 8.79 -4.01
CA SER A 89 9.79 9.86 -4.99
C SER A 89 9.93 9.37 -6.43
N PHE A 90 10.33 8.12 -6.66
CA PHE A 90 10.38 7.53 -8.00
C PHE A 90 8.99 7.33 -8.60
N PHE A 91 7.97 7.14 -7.75
CA PHE A 91 6.60 6.83 -8.16
C PHE A 91 5.65 8.02 -8.05
N THR A 92 6.14 9.14 -7.51
CA THR A 92 5.36 10.38 -7.40
C THR A 92 6.00 11.52 -8.19
N PRO A 93 6.18 11.38 -9.51
CA PRO A 93 6.66 12.49 -10.31
C PRO A 93 5.66 13.63 -10.18
N GLN A 94 6.15 14.82 -9.89
CA GLN A 94 5.32 16.02 -9.84
C GLN A 94 5.15 16.49 -11.29
N PHE A 95 3.98 16.24 -11.87
CA PHE A 95 3.56 16.85 -13.11
C PHE A 95 2.68 18.05 -12.77
N GLY A 96 3.15 19.23 -13.08
CA GLY A 96 2.45 20.49 -12.90
C GLY A 96 3.36 21.51 -12.23
N GLU A 97 3.89 22.42 -13.00
CA GLU A 97 4.44 23.67 -12.49
C GLU A 97 3.26 24.60 -12.19
N GLU A 98 3.38 25.42 -11.14
CA GLU A 98 2.54 26.58 -10.97
C GLU A 98 2.75 27.47 -12.20
N ILE A 99 1.79 27.43 -13.13
CA ILE A 99 1.76 28.40 -14.21
C ILE A 99 1.30 29.70 -13.57
N GLU A 100 2.24 30.57 -13.23
CA GLU A 100 1.92 31.96 -12.94
C GLU A 100 1.31 32.56 -14.20
N SER A 101 0.00 32.58 -14.27
CA SER A 101 -0.74 33.28 -15.28
C SER A 101 -0.70 34.79 -14.95
N TRP A 102 -0.12 35.59 -15.82
CA TRP A 102 -0.19 37.05 -15.73
C TRP A 102 -1.59 37.63 -16.06
N LEU A 103 -2.56 36.78 -16.33
CA LEU A 103 -3.98 37.15 -16.39
C LEU A 103 -4.57 36.89 -15.00
N GLU A 104 -5.16 37.90 -14.42
CA GLU A 104 -5.82 37.91 -13.10
C GLU A 104 -6.70 36.65 -12.91
N GLY A 105 -6.16 35.65 -12.28
CA GLY A 105 -6.80 34.36 -12.01
C GLY A 105 -5.74 33.27 -11.89
N SER A 106 -5.21 33.07 -10.69
CA SER A 106 -4.29 31.96 -10.39
C SER A 106 -5.02 30.63 -10.56
N PHE A 107 -4.79 29.94 -11.67
CA PHE A 107 -5.18 28.53 -11.81
C PHE A 107 -4.05 27.68 -11.27
N THR A 108 -4.17 27.27 -10.03
CA THR A 108 -3.32 26.22 -9.49
C THR A 108 -3.82 24.89 -10.07
N LEU A 109 -3.11 24.35 -11.05
CA LEU A 109 -3.34 22.97 -11.45
C LEU A 109 -2.86 22.11 -10.29
N ALA A 110 -3.77 21.47 -9.60
CA ALA A 110 -3.43 20.50 -8.57
C ALA A 110 -2.48 19.46 -9.17
N PRO A 111 -1.37 19.11 -8.50
CA PRO A 111 -0.41 18.16 -9.03
C PRO A 111 -1.11 16.83 -9.31
N ILE A 112 -1.02 16.38 -10.56
CA ILE A 112 -1.60 15.09 -10.96
C ILE A 112 -0.76 13.99 -10.33
N ARG A 113 -1.33 13.24 -9.41
CA ARG A 113 -0.72 12.03 -8.86
C ARG A 113 -1.12 10.83 -9.72
N LEU A 114 -0.18 10.28 -10.45
CA LEU A 114 -0.40 9.10 -11.28
C LEU A 114 -0.48 7.82 -10.43
N PHE A 115 0.26 7.76 -9.34
CA PHE A 115 0.33 6.62 -8.45
C PHE A 115 0.04 7.05 -7.00
N HIS A 116 -0.79 6.27 -6.32
CA HIS A 116 -1.10 6.45 -4.90
C HIS A 116 -1.04 5.10 -4.20
N SER A 117 0.09 4.83 -3.56
CA SER A 117 0.39 3.56 -2.87
C SER A 117 -0.67 3.18 -1.83
N ARG A 118 -1.32 4.16 -1.20
CA ARG A 118 -2.38 3.93 -0.20
C ARG A 118 -3.63 3.23 -0.75
N ARG A 119 -3.79 3.14 -2.07
CA ARG A 119 -4.83 2.31 -2.69
C ARG A 119 -4.55 0.82 -2.54
N ILE A 120 -3.28 0.43 -2.42
CA ILE A 120 -2.85 -0.95 -2.21
C ILE A 120 -3.11 -1.31 -0.75
N GLY A 121 -3.96 -2.30 -0.50
CA GLY A 121 -4.29 -2.73 0.86
C GLY A 121 -5.24 -1.79 1.61
N ARG A 122 -5.95 -0.89 0.93
CA ARG A 122 -6.99 -0.06 1.54
C ARG A 122 -8.14 -0.91 2.07
N ALA A 123 -9.00 -0.33 2.89
CA ALA A 123 -10.27 -0.93 3.23
C ALA A 123 -11.05 -1.29 1.96
N PRO A 124 -11.68 -2.47 1.91
CA PRO A 124 -12.48 -2.89 0.75
C PRO A 124 -13.52 -1.85 0.36
N SER A 125 -13.73 -1.71 -0.95
CA SER A 125 -14.74 -0.81 -1.48
C SER A 125 -16.12 -1.36 -1.16
N TYR A 126 -16.88 -0.61 -0.40
CA TYR A 126 -18.19 -1.03 0.06
C TYR A 126 -19.16 -1.20 -1.12
N PHE A 127 -19.58 -2.42 -1.36
CA PHE A 127 -20.76 -2.69 -2.15
C PHE A 127 -21.89 -3.05 -1.17
N SER A 128 -22.96 -2.23 -1.14
CA SER A 128 -24.13 -2.56 -0.35
C SER A 128 -25.04 -3.47 -1.19
N PRO A 129 -25.15 -4.76 -0.85
CA PRO A 129 -26.11 -5.62 -1.53
C PRO A 129 -27.53 -5.13 -1.27
N SER A 130 -28.42 -5.30 -2.27
CA SER A 130 -29.81 -4.86 -2.20
C SER A 130 -30.64 -5.54 -1.11
N ASP A 131 -30.22 -6.73 -0.69
CA ASP A 131 -31.06 -7.66 0.06
C ASP A 131 -30.53 -8.00 1.46
N GLY A 132 -29.81 -7.07 2.13
CA GLY A 132 -29.33 -7.34 3.48
C GLY A 132 -28.52 -6.22 4.09
N THR A 133 -28.05 -6.44 5.31
CA THR A 133 -27.19 -5.51 6.05
C THR A 133 -25.81 -6.12 6.23
N VAL A 134 -24.76 -5.39 5.89
CA VAL A 134 -23.38 -5.83 6.16
C VAL A 134 -23.09 -5.70 7.65
N VAL A 135 -22.81 -6.82 8.30
CA VAL A 135 -22.55 -6.89 9.74
C VAL A 135 -21.06 -7.02 10.07
N SER A 136 -20.25 -7.44 9.10
CA SER A 136 -18.80 -7.54 9.25
C SER A 136 -18.10 -7.29 7.91
N SER A 137 -17.01 -6.53 7.95
CA SER A 137 -16.14 -6.25 6.81
C SER A 137 -14.72 -6.07 7.34
N PRO A 138 -13.68 -6.55 6.63
CA PRO A 138 -12.29 -6.26 6.97
C PRO A 138 -11.99 -4.76 6.90
N ASP A 139 -11.13 -4.31 7.81
CA ASP A 139 -10.69 -2.90 7.85
C ASP A 139 -9.61 -2.59 6.79
N ALA A 140 -9.01 -3.62 6.21
CA ALA A 140 -7.98 -3.50 5.17
C ALA A 140 -8.01 -4.72 4.26
N THR A 141 -7.51 -4.56 3.03
CA THR A 141 -7.27 -5.66 2.09
C THR A 141 -5.89 -6.24 2.34
N THR A 142 -5.80 -7.54 2.48
CA THR A 142 -4.54 -8.27 2.73
C THR A 142 -3.61 -8.16 1.52
N ILE A 143 -2.38 -7.72 1.73
CA ILE A 143 -1.33 -7.72 0.72
C ILE A 143 -0.59 -9.05 0.80
N LEU A 144 -0.71 -9.88 -0.24
CA LEU A 144 -0.02 -11.18 -0.31
C LEU A 144 1.47 -11.01 -0.55
N GLY A 145 1.83 -10.02 -1.35
CA GLY A 145 3.21 -9.69 -1.63
C GLY A 145 3.36 -8.40 -2.41
N ALA A 146 4.54 -7.81 -2.31
CA ALA A 146 4.92 -6.64 -3.06
C ALA A 146 6.39 -6.74 -3.49
N THR A 147 6.70 -6.23 -4.67
CA THR A 147 8.06 -6.16 -5.21
C THR A 147 8.33 -4.76 -5.71
N LYS A 148 9.51 -4.26 -5.40
CA LYS A 148 9.95 -2.94 -5.82
C LYS A 148 11.39 -3.02 -6.33
N VAL A 149 11.65 -2.43 -7.48
CA VAL A 149 13.00 -2.29 -8.04
C VAL A 149 13.24 -0.82 -8.30
N LEU A 150 14.30 -0.29 -7.71
CA LEU A 150 14.71 1.10 -7.86
C LEU A 150 16.15 1.15 -8.37
N GLY A 151 16.44 2.10 -9.22
CA GLY A 151 17.80 2.26 -9.68
C GLY A 151 18.06 3.55 -10.45
N LYS A 152 19.35 3.78 -10.66
CA LYS A 152 19.85 4.87 -11.47
C LYS A 152 20.98 4.36 -12.36
N THR A 153 20.88 4.64 -13.65
CA THR A 153 21.92 4.30 -14.61
C THR A 153 23.13 5.23 -14.46
N THR A 154 24.27 4.81 -14.98
CA THR A 154 25.48 5.66 -15.04
C THR A 154 25.29 6.90 -15.91
N SER A 155 24.34 6.87 -16.85
CA SER A 155 23.94 8.01 -17.66
C SER A 155 22.99 8.99 -16.96
N GLY A 156 22.60 8.70 -15.71
CA GLY A 156 21.77 9.58 -14.90
C GLY A 156 20.27 9.30 -14.99
N ILE A 157 19.83 8.30 -15.75
CA ILE A 157 18.41 7.91 -15.86
C ILE A 157 18.01 7.16 -14.56
N SER A 158 17.00 7.67 -13.88
CA SER A 158 16.38 6.99 -12.74
C SER A 158 15.20 6.14 -13.22
N TYR A 159 15.06 4.96 -12.66
CA TYR A 159 13.96 4.05 -12.96
C TYR A 159 13.40 3.42 -11.69
N GLY A 160 12.12 3.19 -11.69
CA GLY A 160 11.40 2.53 -10.61
C GLY A 160 10.33 1.61 -11.18
N PHE A 161 10.23 0.42 -10.61
CA PHE A 161 9.17 -0.53 -10.85
C PHE A 161 8.60 -0.96 -9.51
N ILE A 162 7.29 -1.09 -9.44
CA ILE A 162 6.59 -1.60 -8.27
C ILE A 162 5.46 -2.49 -8.72
N GLU A 163 5.29 -3.60 -8.03
CA GLU A 163 4.19 -4.52 -8.21
C GLU A 163 3.68 -4.98 -6.85
N SER A 164 2.38 -5.13 -6.70
CA SER A 164 1.78 -5.62 -5.47
C SER A 164 0.52 -6.43 -5.75
N LEU A 165 0.41 -7.55 -5.08
CA LEU A 165 -0.71 -8.47 -5.19
C LEU A 165 -1.50 -8.47 -3.88
N THR A 166 -2.79 -8.16 -3.97
CA THR A 166 -3.71 -8.25 -2.83
C THR A 166 -4.57 -9.51 -2.92
N ASN A 167 -5.05 -9.95 -1.76
CA ASN A 167 -5.96 -11.07 -1.67
C ASN A 167 -7.41 -10.63 -1.94
N GLU A 168 -8.28 -11.60 -2.14
CA GLU A 168 -9.72 -11.39 -2.08
C GLU A 168 -10.18 -11.25 -0.62
N GLU A 169 -11.16 -10.38 -0.40
CA GLU A 169 -11.72 -10.15 0.92
C GLU A 169 -13.22 -10.41 0.93
N TYR A 170 -13.68 -10.96 2.04
CA TYR A 170 -15.08 -11.32 2.24
C TYR A 170 -15.69 -10.57 3.41
N GLY A 171 -16.91 -10.11 3.23
CA GLY A 171 -17.75 -9.57 4.28
C GLY A 171 -18.85 -10.55 4.66
N THR A 172 -19.50 -10.31 5.78
CA THR A 172 -20.67 -11.07 6.23
C THR A 172 -21.93 -10.20 6.06
N LEU A 173 -22.86 -10.73 5.30
CA LEU A 173 -24.18 -10.15 5.08
C LEU A 173 -25.21 -10.84 5.98
N GLU A 174 -26.04 -10.06 6.62
CA GLU A 174 -27.19 -10.52 7.37
C GLU A 174 -28.46 -10.22 6.58
N ILE A 175 -29.17 -11.27 6.19
CA ILE A 175 -30.43 -11.22 5.45
C ILE A 175 -31.55 -11.59 6.41
N ASN A 176 -32.52 -10.72 6.57
CA ASN A 176 -33.69 -10.94 7.41
C ASN A 176 -34.91 -11.27 6.50
N ASP A 177 -35.36 -12.52 6.55
CA ASP A 177 -36.50 -13.00 5.75
C ASP A 177 -37.81 -13.02 6.60
N GLY A 178 -37.87 -12.15 7.61
CA GLY A 178 -39.06 -11.98 8.44
C GLY A 178 -39.22 -12.99 9.58
N GLU A 179 -38.87 -14.24 9.37
CA GLU A 179 -38.91 -15.30 10.38
C GLU A 179 -37.51 -15.80 10.78
N ASN A 180 -36.52 -15.66 9.89
CA ASN A 180 -35.16 -16.14 10.10
C ASN A 180 -34.12 -15.10 9.72
N VAL A 181 -33.06 -15.05 10.51
CA VAL A 181 -31.86 -14.26 10.20
C VAL A 181 -30.82 -15.22 9.63
N LYS A 182 -30.44 -15.03 8.36
CA LYS A 182 -29.42 -15.79 7.66
C LYS A 182 -28.16 -14.96 7.51
N ARG A 183 -26.98 -15.55 7.76
CA ARG A 183 -25.70 -14.92 7.52
C ARG A 183 -25.00 -15.61 6.36
N GLU A 184 -24.55 -14.81 5.42
CA GLU A 184 -23.82 -15.28 4.22
C GLU A 184 -22.54 -14.47 4.04
N ASN A 185 -21.48 -15.17 3.62
CA ASN A 185 -20.26 -14.50 3.21
C ASN A 185 -20.37 -14.08 1.75
N PHE A 186 -19.97 -12.87 1.45
CA PHE A 186 -19.95 -12.35 0.08
C PHE A 186 -18.61 -11.70 -0.21
N LEU A 187 -18.19 -11.78 -1.47
CA LEU A 187 -16.93 -11.16 -1.93
C LEU A 187 -17.12 -9.64 -2.01
N ILE A 188 -16.32 -8.90 -1.26
CA ILE A 188 -16.36 -7.43 -1.22
C ILE A 188 -15.17 -6.79 -1.96
N GLU A 189 -14.05 -7.46 -2.03
CA GLU A 189 -12.88 -6.99 -2.80
C GLU A 189 -12.27 -8.18 -3.54
N PRO A 190 -12.11 -8.12 -4.87
CA PRO A 190 -11.48 -9.18 -5.63
C PRO A 190 -9.96 -9.13 -5.48
N LYS A 191 -9.32 -10.27 -5.73
CA LYS A 191 -7.87 -10.35 -5.85
C LYS A 191 -7.38 -9.39 -6.94
N THR A 192 -6.48 -8.48 -6.59
CA THR A 192 -6.04 -7.41 -7.50
C THR A 192 -4.51 -7.36 -7.58
N ASN A 193 -4.01 -7.13 -8.79
CA ASN A 193 -2.60 -6.86 -9.03
C ASN A 193 -2.43 -5.38 -9.40
N TYR A 194 -1.55 -4.70 -8.69
CA TYR A 194 -1.18 -3.30 -8.90
C TYR A 194 0.23 -3.24 -9.48
N PHE A 195 0.42 -2.54 -10.58
CA PHE A 195 1.73 -2.36 -11.23
C PHE A 195 1.82 -1.00 -11.95
#